data_1b55901f536e2a7e8f28ef530d630f35
#
_entry.id   1b55901f536e2a7e8f28ef530d630f35
#
_cell.length_a   1.000
_cell.length_b   1.000
_cell.length_c   1.000
_cell.angle_alpha   90.00
_cell.angle_beta   90.00
_cell.angle_gamma   90.00
#
_symmetry.space_group_name_H-M   'P 1'
#
loop_
_entity.id
_entity.type
_entity.pdbx_description
1 polymer ?
#
loop_
_entity_poly.entity_id
_entity_poly.type
_entity_poly.pdbx_seq_one_letter_code
_entity_poly.pdbx_strand_id
1 'polypeptide(L)'
;MKNKRVILIVDDEPTNRALLKAYLIPEGYEIVEAENGEEALKTIGANTVDLVLLDVMMPKVDGFEVCRRIKGDEKFSNIPVVMLTALSAKEDRIKGIEAGAEDFISKPIDRLEVLARVRMLLKLKILSDRLIHTYKEINNMMTFGVLSIESFDPLNFAFLPKVDDIVNQLIRKASDQYDKPQLLIVGVSDESHVWQWYQYEYAFRVLNRTLLTDVYSLQSLGKTGNSRVVFYNKTGRDQPEFQLFVKTLASMSIAVSNTACYLSESLCIFAVNYGRDVTPYDASVLNSVVVQSLFLKSLSSQISETESAFKYMVDGLARASEANDEDTGNHILRVGDYSALIAEGLGMTEKFIEAMRVQAALHDVGKIHVHPDILKKPGKLTPEEWGEMKKHTLYGARIIGNHPRLIIGNKIASSHHERWDGSGYPYGLEGEHIHIEGRILTIGDQYDALRNKRSYKLAFDHATAYKIIVNGDGRTLPAHFDPKVLRMFKKLHRRFEEIYEKRYQQQSVFEHGALIGRGLEKDARMRELTNMLSQ
;
A
#
# COMPACT_ATOMS: atom_id res chain seq x y z
N MET A 1 -19.14 0.03 -33.72
CA MET A 1 -20.33 0.64 -34.34
C MET A 1 -20.57 1.98 -33.62
N LYS A 2 -20.69 3.12 -34.35
CA LYS A 2 -21.14 4.36 -33.72
C LYS A 2 -22.56 4.11 -33.22
N ASN A 3 -22.81 4.11 -31.91
CA ASN A 3 -24.18 4.10 -31.40
C ASN A 3 -24.92 5.26 -32.04
N LYS A 4 -25.99 4.97 -32.76
CA LYS A 4 -26.88 5.98 -33.30
C LYS A 4 -27.51 6.74 -32.14
N ARG A 5 -27.58 8.06 -32.25
CA ARG A 5 -28.25 8.90 -31.23
C ARG A 5 -29.74 8.72 -31.31
N VAL A 6 -30.37 8.55 -30.17
CA VAL A 6 -31.82 8.29 -30.04
C VAL A 6 -32.54 9.60 -29.71
N ILE A 7 -33.47 10.00 -30.58
CA ILE A 7 -34.32 11.18 -30.38
C ILE A 7 -35.73 10.71 -30.13
N LEU A 8 -36.31 11.14 -29.02
CA LEU A 8 -37.74 10.95 -28.74
C LEU A 8 -38.55 12.09 -29.33
N ILE A 9 -39.52 11.77 -30.17
CA ILE A 9 -40.50 12.70 -30.71
C ILE A 9 -41.83 12.50 -29.98
N VAL A 10 -42.34 13.56 -29.36
CA VAL A 10 -43.61 13.56 -28.61
C VAL A 10 -44.53 14.59 -29.22
N ASP A 11 -45.59 14.17 -29.89
CA ASP A 11 -46.59 15.01 -30.52
C ASP A 11 -47.85 14.15 -30.71
N ASP A 12 -49.05 14.66 -30.42
CA ASP A 12 -50.30 13.90 -30.55
C ASP A 12 -50.74 13.76 -32.03
N GLU A 13 -50.26 14.64 -32.91
CA GLU A 13 -50.55 14.58 -34.34
C GLU A 13 -49.58 13.61 -35.08
N PRO A 14 -50.10 12.53 -35.70
CA PRO A 14 -49.25 11.60 -36.47
C PRO A 14 -48.49 12.26 -37.64
N THR A 15 -49.07 13.31 -38.24
CA THR A 15 -48.46 14.07 -39.36
C THR A 15 -47.20 14.80 -38.92
N ASN A 16 -47.17 15.41 -37.73
CA ASN A 16 -46.01 16.07 -37.19
C ASN A 16 -44.89 15.06 -36.86
N ARG A 17 -45.24 13.92 -36.23
CA ARG A 17 -44.27 12.84 -35.96
C ARG A 17 -43.65 12.31 -37.26
N ALA A 18 -44.48 12.07 -38.30
CA ALA A 18 -43.99 11.61 -39.61
C ALA A 18 -43.07 12.63 -40.29
N LEU A 19 -43.38 13.92 -40.18
CA LEU A 19 -42.58 15.02 -40.72
C LEU A 19 -41.20 15.08 -40.07
N LEU A 20 -41.15 15.08 -38.71
CA LEU A 20 -39.91 15.09 -37.97
C LEU A 20 -39.06 13.87 -38.25
N LYS A 21 -39.64 12.67 -38.33
CA LYS A 21 -38.96 11.45 -38.75
C LYS A 21 -38.32 11.57 -40.13
N ALA A 22 -39.05 12.14 -41.10
CA ALA A 22 -38.54 12.37 -42.45
C ALA A 22 -37.35 13.34 -42.48
N TYR A 23 -37.24 14.25 -41.53
CA TYR A 23 -36.09 15.14 -41.40
C TYR A 23 -34.88 14.49 -40.70
N LEU A 24 -35.09 13.64 -39.67
CA LEU A 24 -34.04 13.18 -38.76
C LEU A 24 -33.43 11.82 -39.13
N ILE A 25 -34.23 10.88 -39.68
CA ILE A 25 -33.73 9.56 -40.05
C ILE A 25 -32.61 9.61 -41.12
N PRO A 26 -32.72 10.47 -42.18
CA PRO A 26 -31.65 10.58 -43.17
C PRO A 26 -30.33 11.11 -42.60
N GLU A 27 -30.36 11.85 -41.48
CA GLU A 27 -29.19 12.37 -40.78
C GLU A 27 -28.53 11.31 -39.86
N GLY A 28 -29.10 10.10 -39.81
CA GLY A 28 -28.54 8.96 -39.09
C GLY A 28 -29.00 8.81 -37.65
N TYR A 29 -30.01 9.58 -37.22
CA TYR A 29 -30.60 9.44 -35.90
C TYR A 29 -31.55 8.23 -35.82
N GLU A 30 -31.63 7.63 -34.62
CA GLU A 30 -32.65 6.65 -34.28
C GLU A 30 -33.83 7.38 -33.64
N ILE A 31 -35.06 7.05 -34.07
CA ILE A 31 -36.23 7.76 -33.60
C ILE A 31 -37.13 6.83 -32.79
N VAL A 32 -37.54 7.31 -31.64
CA VAL A 32 -38.59 6.74 -30.82
C VAL A 32 -39.75 7.74 -30.74
N GLU A 33 -40.97 7.27 -30.74
CA GLU A 33 -42.16 8.10 -30.76
C GLU A 33 -43.00 7.90 -29.52
N ALA A 34 -43.72 8.95 -29.12
CA ALA A 34 -44.76 8.90 -28.13
C ALA A 34 -45.94 9.83 -28.58
N GLU A 35 -47.18 9.41 -28.37
CA GLU A 35 -48.38 10.12 -28.79
C GLU A 35 -48.93 11.07 -27.71
N ASN A 36 -48.39 11.00 -26.50
CA ASN A 36 -48.81 11.83 -25.36
C ASN A 36 -47.74 11.84 -24.28
N GLY A 37 -47.92 12.72 -23.28
CA GLY A 37 -46.96 12.90 -22.20
C GLY A 37 -46.76 11.68 -21.29
N GLU A 38 -47.79 10.89 -21.08
CA GLU A 38 -47.67 9.67 -20.24
C GLU A 38 -46.81 8.60 -20.93
N GLU A 39 -46.98 8.42 -22.24
CA GLU A 39 -46.18 7.52 -23.04
C GLU A 39 -44.73 7.97 -23.15
N ALA A 40 -44.52 9.28 -23.32
CA ALA A 40 -43.20 9.90 -23.34
C ALA A 40 -42.38 9.56 -22.07
N LEU A 41 -42.97 9.74 -20.88
CA LEU A 41 -42.33 9.46 -19.61
C LEU A 41 -42.03 7.96 -19.42
N LYS A 42 -42.92 7.06 -19.86
CA LYS A 42 -42.65 5.60 -19.89
C LYS A 42 -41.51 5.25 -20.83
N THR A 43 -41.50 5.86 -22.00
CA THR A 43 -40.50 5.62 -23.06
C THR A 43 -39.09 6.04 -22.60
N ILE A 44 -38.97 7.20 -21.94
CA ILE A 44 -37.71 7.70 -21.38
C ILE A 44 -37.18 6.73 -20.29
N GLY A 45 -38.07 6.17 -19.48
CA GLY A 45 -37.69 5.18 -18.45
C GLY A 45 -37.23 3.84 -18.99
N ALA A 46 -37.69 3.46 -20.18
CA ALA A 46 -37.40 2.17 -20.81
C ALA A 46 -36.25 2.20 -21.84
N ASN A 47 -35.92 3.38 -22.40
CA ASN A 47 -34.97 3.56 -23.48
C ASN A 47 -33.88 4.59 -23.11
N THR A 48 -32.73 4.48 -23.73
CA THR A 48 -31.71 5.54 -23.70
C THR A 48 -32.09 6.61 -24.70
N VAL A 49 -32.51 7.79 -24.22
CA VAL A 49 -32.89 8.93 -25.06
C VAL A 49 -31.81 10.01 -24.94
N ASP A 50 -31.33 10.51 -26.11
CA ASP A 50 -30.31 11.57 -26.17
C ASP A 50 -30.88 12.98 -26.27
N LEU A 51 -32.12 13.14 -26.81
CA LEU A 51 -32.82 14.40 -26.98
C LEU A 51 -34.34 14.19 -27.11
N VAL A 52 -35.15 15.11 -26.61
CA VAL A 52 -36.59 15.07 -26.73
C VAL A 52 -37.07 16.28 -27.56
N LEU A 53 -37.85 16.01 -28.60
CA LEU A 53 -38.68 16.99 -29.30
C LEU A 53 -40.12 16.86 -28.76
N LEU A 54 -40.63 17.88 -28.11
CA LEU A 54 -41.83 17.79 -27.29
C LEU A 54 -42.86 18.83 -27.72
N ASP A 55 -44.01 18.37 -28.17
CA ASP A 55 -45.14 19.31 -28.40
C ASP A 55 -45.66 19.84 -27.05
N VAL A 56 -45.96 21.15 -27.07
CA VAL A 56 -46.53 21.84 -25.89
C VAL A 56 -48.00 21.48 -25.70
N MET A 57 -48.77 21.43 -26.79
CA MET A 57 -50.22 21.28 -26.73
C MET A 57 -50.64 19.81 -26.97
N MET A 58 -50.69 19.03 -25.92
CA MET A 58 -51.12 17.62 -25.98
C MET A 58 -52.23 17.32 -24.97
N PRO A 59 -53.10 16.36 -25.30
CA PRO A 59 -54.13 15.91 -24.36
C PRO A 59 -53.56 15.19 -23.12
N LYS A 60 -54.27 15.25 -21.99
CA LYS A 60 -53.97 14.67 -20.69
C LYS A 60 -52.85 15.35 -19.93
N VAL A 61 -51.61 15.26 -20.38
CA VAL A 61 -50.43 15.90 -19.79
C VAL A 61 -49.79 16.78 -20.84
N ASP A 62 -49.73 18.07 -20.59
CA ASP A 62 -49.13 19.03 -21.51
C ASP A 62 -47.60 18.93 -21.54
N GLY A 63 -46.99 19.53 -22.58
CA GLY A 63 -45.53 19.45 -22.75
C GLY A 63 -44.75 20.16 -21.63
N PHE A 64 -45.31 21.18 -21.00
CA PHE A 64 -44.64 21.87 -19.88
C PHE A 64 -44.52 20.94 -18.65
N GLU A 65 -45.56 20.17 -18.34
CA GLU A 65 -45.55 19.22 -17.23
C GLU A 65 -44.62 18.04 -17.51
N VAL A 66 -44.61 17.53 -18.75
CA VAL A 66 -43.66 16.48 -19.18
C VAL A 66 -42.22 16.96 -19.00
N CYS A 67 -41.93 18.18 -19.45
CA CYS A 67 -40.60 18.77 -19.32
C CYS A 67 -40.19 18.90 -17.84
N ARG A 68 -41.06 19.44 -16.98
CA ARG A 68 -40.78 19.56 -15.54
C ARG A 68 -40.47 18.22 -14.89
N ARG A 69 -41.18 17.16 -15.26
CA ARG A 69 -40.90 15.79 -14.73
C ARG A 69 -39.59 15.23 -15.22
N ILE A 70 -39.25 15.42 -16.49
CA ILE A 70 -37.94 15.02 -17.03
C ILE A 70 -36.79 15.76 -16.30
N LYS A 71 -36.93 17.08 -16.11
CA LYS A 71 -35.91 17.94 -15.49
C LYS A 71 -35.84 17.79 -13.98
N GLY A 72 -36.93 17.38 -13.34
CA GLY A 72 -36.99 17.13 -11.89
C GLY A 72 -36.40 15.77 -11.47
N ASP A 73 -36.18 14.87 -12.41
CA ASP A 73 -35.60 13.55 -12.13
C ASP A 73 -34.07 13.58 -12.39
N GLU A 74 -33.24 13.34 -11.37
CA GLU A 74 -31.79 13.37 -11.47
C GLU A 74 -31.25 12.46 -12.61
N LYS A 75 -31.93 11.36 -12.91
CA LYS A 75 -31.54 10.41 -13.94
C LYS A 75 -31.73 10.96 -15.36
N PHE A 76 -32.74 11.81 -15.56
CA PHE A 76 -33.16 12.30 -16.87
C PHE A 76 -32.93 13.79 -17.07
N SER A 77 -32.60 14.54 -16.03
CA SER A 77 -32.42 15.99 -16.04
C SER A 77 -31.44 16.48 -17.11
N ASN A 78 -30.45 15.69 -17.46
CA ASN A 78 -29.42 15.99 -18.48
C ASN A 78 -29.90 15.74 -19.92
N ILE A 79 -31.10 15.22 -20.16
CA ILE A 79 -31.64 15.03 -21.52
C ILE A 79 -32.18 16.40 -22.01
N PRO A 80 -31.63 16.96 -23.12
CA PRO A 80 -32.12 18.21 -23.64
C PRO A 80 -33.53 18.03 -24.21
N VAL A 81 -34.39 18.99 -23.87
CA VAL A 81 -35.78 19.07 -24.33
C VAL A 81 -35.97 20.30 -25.21
N VAL A 82 -36.44 20.09 -26.42
CA VAL A 82 -36.83 21.16 -27.38
C VAL A 82 -38.34 21.17 -27.46
N MET A 83 -38.94 22.28 -27.12
CA MET A 83 -40.39 22.44 -27.23
C MET A 83 -40.83 22.85 -28.65
N LEU A 84 -41.82 22.13 -29.18
CA LEU A 84 -42.49 22.45 -30.43
C LEU A 84 -43.75 23.25 -30.10
N THR A 85 -43.86 24.47 -30.56
CA THR A 85 -44.96 25.37 -30.14
C THR A 85 -45.57 26.16 -31.30
N ALA A 86 -46.88 26.24 -31.33
CA ALA A 86 -47.62 27.18 -32.16
C ALA A 86 -47.75 28.56 -31.49
N LEU A 87 -47.28 28.67 -30.24
CA LEU A 87 -47.49 29.84 -29.40
C LEU A 87 -46.40 30.89 -29.67
N SER A 88 -46.84 32.06 -30.18
CA SER A 88 -45.96 33.22 -30.40
C SER A 88 -45.88 34.14 -29.17
N ALA A 89 -46.67 33.85 -28.12
CA ALA A 89 -46.75 34.70 -26.94
C ALA A 89 -45.51 34.59 -26.06
N LYS A 90 -44.99 35.71 -25.61
CA LYS A 90 -43.82 35.80 -24.70
C LYS A 90 -44.02 34.98 -23.42
N GLU A 91 -45.25 34.90 -22.92
CA GLU A 91 -45.63 34.21 -21.70
C GLU A 91 -45.42 32.69 -21.77
N ASP A 92 -45.71 32.07 -22.92
CA ASP A 92 -45.55 30.61 -23.08
C ASP A 92 -44.09 30.20 -23.23
N ARG A 93 -43.26 31.06 -23.83
CA ARG A 93 -41.80 30.88 -23.82
C ARG A 93 -41.23 30.96 -22.40
N ILE A 94 -41.73 31.87 -21.57
CA ILE A 94 -41.33 31.98 -20.16
C ILE A 94 -41.67 30.68 -19.40
N LYS A 95 -42.93 30.19 -19.55
CA LYS A 95 -43.33 28.92 -18.92
C LYS A 95 -42.45 27.73 -19.32
N GLY A 96 -42.07 27.66 -20.59
CA GLY A 96 -41.19 26.60 -21.06
C GLY A 96 -39.75 26.66 -20.50
N ILE A 97 -39.21 27.90 -20.37
CA ILE A 97 -37.91 28.10 -19.70
C ILE A 97 -38.01 27.71 -18.23
N GLU A 98 -39.08 28.12 -17.54
CA GLU A 98 -39.33 27.72 -16.13
C GLU A 98 -39.53 26.21 -15.96
N ALA A 99 -40.08 25.54 -16.99
CA ALA A 99 -40.15 24.08 -17.02
C ALA A 99 -38.81 23.40 -17.29
N GLY A 100 -37.77 24.15 -17.66
CA GLY A 100 -36.41 23.65 -17.88
C GLY A 100 -36.09 23.26 -19.33
N ALA A 101 -36.89 23.65 -20.32
CA ALA A 101 -36.59 23.41 -21.72
C ALA A 101 -35.34 24.18 -22.18
N GLU A 102 -34.48 23.52 -22.96
CA GLU A 102 -33.26 24.14 -23.50
C GLU A 102 -33.55 25.01 -24.72
N ASP A 103 -34.57 24.67 -25.49
CA ASP A 103 -34.86 25.43 -26.72
C ASP A 103 -36.32 25.27 -27.20
N PHE A 104 -36.69 26.06 -28.22
CA PHE A 104 -38.04 26.13 -28.79
C PHE A 104 -37.96 26.14 -30.31
N ILE A 105 -38.88 25.46 -30.97
CA ILE A 105 -39.11 25.51 -32.42
C ILE A 105 -40.56 25.91 -32.67
N SER A 106 -40.77 26.96 -33.46
CA SER A 106 -42.12 27.44 -33.79
C SER A 106 -42.74 26.59 -34.89
N LYS A 107 -44.03 26.27 -34.76
CA LYS A 107 -44.81 25.65 -35.84
C LYS A 107 -45.27 26.81 -36.80
N PRO A 108 -45.18 26.63 -38.15
CA PRO A 108 -44.86 25.41 -38.87
C PRO A 108 -43.37 25.05 -38.79
N ILE A 109 -43.09 23.76 -38.64
CA ILE A 109 -41.76 23.20 -38.37
C ILE A 109 -40.85 23.32 -39.62
N ASP A 110 -39.80 24.13 -39.51
CA ASP A 110 -38.78 24.27 -40.54
C ASP A 110 -37.68 23.21 -40.39
N ARG A 111 -37.33 22.53 -41.52
CA ARG A 111 -36.35 21.47 -41.53
C ARG A 111 -34.97 21.94 -41.10
N LEU A 112 -34.50 23.09 -41.58
CA LEU A 112 -33.16 23.59 -41.34
C LEU A 112 -33.02 24.00 -39.87
N GLU A 113 -34.08 24.61 -39.30
CA GLU A 113 -34.11 24.97 -37.88
C GLU A 113 -34.03 23.73 -36.97
N VAL A 114 -34.87 22.72 -37.21
CA VAL A 114 -34.84 21.45 -36.45
C VAL A 114 -33.44 20.83 -36.46
N LEU A 115 -32.84 20.67 -37.65
CA LEU A 115 -31.54 20.03 -37.79
C LEU A 115 -30.41 20.81 -37.10
N ALA A 116 -30.44 22.14 -37.20
CA ALA A 116 -29.45 23.01 -36.57
C ALA A 116 -29.51 22.90 -35.02
N ARG A 117 -30.73 22.98 -34.43
CA ARG A 117 -30.93 22.90 -32.98
C ARG A 117 -30.61 21.51 -32.41
N VAL A 118 -31.11 20.48 -33.08
CA VAL A 118 -30.80 19.08 -32.68
C VAL A 118 -29.29 18.81 -32.69
N ARG A 119 -28.57 19.20 -33.74
CA ARG A 119 -27.11 19.04 -33.79
C ARG A 119 -26.40 19.80 -32.69
N MET A 120 -26.80 21.04 -32.41
CA MET A 120 -26.20 21.86 -31.35
C MET A 120 -26.43 21.24 -29.97
N LEU A 121 -27.67 20.87 -29.64
CA LEU A 121 -28.03 20.34 -28.33
C LEU A 121 -27.42 18.96 -28.08
N LEU A 122 -27.39 18.09 -29.09
CA LEU A 122 -26.70 16.80 -28.99
C LEU A 122 -25.19 16.98 -28.79
N LYS A 123 -24.57 17.98 -29.41
CA LYS A 123 -23.15 18.30 -29.15
C LYS A 123 -22.93 18.76 -27.71
N LEU A 124 -23.80 19.61 -27.18
CA LEU A 124 -23.76 20.04 -25.78
C LEU A 124 -23.97 18.86 -24.81
N LYS A 125 -24.96 18.00 -25.11
CA LYS A 125 -25.21 16.77 -24.33
C LYS A 125 -23.95 15.88 -24.27
N ILE A 126 -23.30 15.63 -25.40
CA ILE A 126 -22.07 14.84 -25.47
C ILE A 126 -20.97 15.46 -24.60
N LEU A 127 -20.81 16.78 -24.63
CA LEU A 127 -19.81 17.47 -23.81
C LEU A 127 -20.14 17.39 -22.32
N SER A 128 -21.41 17.56 -21.96
CA SER A 128 -21.89 17.44 -20.57
C SER A 128 -21.68 16.01 -20.04
N ASP A 129 -22.09 15.00 -20.80
CA ASP A 129 -21.91 13.60 -20.41
C ASP A 129 -20.43 13.24 -20.21
N ARG A 130 -19.55 13.74 -21.09
CA ARG A 130 -18.09 13.56 -20.93
C ARG A 130 -17.57 14.23 -19.68
N LEU A 131 -18.03 15.45 -19.38
CA LEU A 131 -17.63 16.18 -18.17
C LEU A 131 -18.02 15.43 -16.90
N ILE A 132 -19.28 14.98 -16.83
CA ILE A 132 -19.81 14.20 -15.69
C ILE A 132 -19.00 12.90 -15.53
N HIS A 133 -18.75 12.20 -16.63
CA HIS A 133 -17.96 10.98 -16.62
C HIS A 133 -16.53 11.23 -16.12
N THR A 134 -15.86 12.26 -16.66
CA THR A 134 -14.50 12.63 -16.24
C THR A 134 -14.45 13.00 -14.76
N TYR A 135 -15.43 13.76 -14.28
CA TYR A 135 -15.53 14.12 -12.85
C TYR A 135 -15.68 12.89 -11.95
N LYS A 136 -16.51 11.92 -12.38
CA LYS A 136 -16.71 10.67 -11.66
C LYS A 136 -15.41 9.84 -11.59
N GLU A 137 -14.67 9.76 -12.70
CA GLU A 137 -13.39 9.05 -12.74
C GLU A 137 -12.31 9.72 -11.88
N ILE A 138 -12.28 11.07 -11.86
CA ILE A 138 -11.38 11.81 -10.96
C ILE A 138 -11.70 11.49 -9.50
N ASN A 139 -12.97 11.52 -9.12
CA ASN A 139 -13.38 11.15 -7.75
C ASN A 139 -13.02 9.71 -7.39
N ASN A 140 -13.19 8.76 -8.32
CA ASN A 140 -12.79 7.38 -8.12
C ASN A 140 -11.27 7.26 -7.88
N MET A 141 -10.46 7.99 -8.65
CA MET A 141 -9.01 8.02 -8.46
C MET A 141 -8.60 8.65 -7.14
N MET A 142 -9.26 9.74 -6.73
CA MET A 142 -9.02 10.36 -5.40
C MET A 142 -9.36 9.39 -4.27
N THR A 143 -10.50 8.72 -4.35
CA THR A 143 -10.92 7.71 -3.36
C THR A 143 -9.91 6.55 -3.30
N PHE A 144 -9.47 6.05 -4.45
CA PHE A 144 -8.42 5.04 -4.51
C PHE A 144 -7.12 5.51 -3.84
N GLY A 145 -6.75 6.78 -4.06
CA GLY A 145 -5.59 7.41 -3.43
C GLY A 145 -5.68 7.44 -1.91
N VAL A 146 -6.81 7.91 -1.40
CA VAL A 146 -7.08 7.99 0.06
C VAL A 146 -7.01 6.60 0.70
N LEU A 147 -7.75 5.64 0.16
CA LEU A 147 -7.76 4.26 0.66
C LEU A 147 -6.36 3.62 0.60
N SER A 148 -5.58 3.94 -0.43
CA SER A 148 -4.21 3.46 -0.56
C SER A 148 -3.27 4.00 0.52
N ILE A 149 -3.47 5.26 0.94
CA ILE A 149 -2.69 5.89 2.02
C ILE A 149 -3.16 5.37 3.39
N GLU A 150 -4.47 5.25 3.61
CA GLU A 150 -5.02 4.75 4.88
C GLU A 150 -4.62 3.30 5.18
N SER A 151 -4.51 2.47 4.14
CA SER A 151 -4.09 1.07 4.26
C SER A 151 -2.57 0.87 4.17
N PHE A 152 -1.79 1.96 4.05
CA PHE A 152 -0.36 1.87 3.85
C PHE A 152 0.38 1.52 5.14
N ASP A 153 0.93 0.32 5.19
CA ASP A 153 1.91 -0.09 6.21
C ASP A 153 3.29 -0.20 5.55
N PRO A 154 4.20 0.76 5.80
CA PRO A 154 5.48 0.81 5.11
C PRO A 154 6.40 -0.37 5.42
N LEU A 155 6.29 -0.99 6.60
CA LEU A 155 7.15 -2.11 7.01
C LEU A 155 6.64 -3.47 6.53
N ASN A 156 5.32 -3.58 6.25
CA ASN A 156 4.68 -4.78 5.72
C ASN A 156 4.15 -4.57 4.28
N PHE A 157 4.71 -3.63 3.54
CA PHE A 157 4.25 -3.31 2.20
C PHE A 157 4.66 -4.38 1.20
N ALA A 158 3.67 -4.98 0.54
CA ALA A 158 3.88 -5.91 -0.56
C ALA A 158 3.42 -5.25 -1.88
N PHE A 159 4.35 -5.12 -2.84
CA PHE A 159 4.07 -4.39 -4.08
C PHE A 159 3.12 -5.13 -5.02
N LEU A 160 3.20 -6.46 -5.13
CA LEU A 160 2.37 -7.23 -6.06
C LEU A 160 0.86 -7.18 -5.72
N PRO A 161 0.41 -7.31 -4.47
CA PRO A 161 -0.98 -7.02 -4.09
C PRO A 161 -1.41 -5.59 -4.46
N LYS A 162 -0.51 -4.60 -4.39
CA LYS A 162 -0.81 -3.24 -4.80
C LYS A 162 -0.98 -3.10 -6.31
N VAL A 163 -0.26 -3.88 -7.09
CA VAL A 163 -0.49 -4.02 -8.53
C VAL A 163 -1.87 -4.62 -8.82
N ASP A 164 -2.32 -5.62 -8.04
CA ASP A 164 -3.67 -6.17 -8.15
C ASP A 164 -4.74 -5.10 -7.90
N ASP A 165 -4.53 -4.20 -6.91
CA ASP A 165 -5.43 -3.05 -6.66
C ASP A 165 -5.48 -2.09 -7.86
N ILE A 166 -4.31 -1.75 -8.44
CA ILE A 166 -4.21 -0.91 -9.65
C ILE A 166 -5.04 -1.52 -10.79
N VAL A 167 -4.80 -2.79 -11.07
CA VAL A 167 -5.48 -3.52 -12.14
C VAL A 167 -6.98 -3.55 -11.88
N ASN A 168 -7.41 -3.84 -10.66
CA ASN A 168 -8.82 -3.89 -10.29
C ASN A 168 -9.52 -2.53 -10.47
N GLN A 169 -8.80 -1.42 -10.34
CA GLN A 169 -9.32 -0.08 -10.60
C GLN A 169 -9.47 0.21 -12.10
N LEU A 170 -8.53 -0.28 -12.89
CA LEU A 170 -8.44 0.05 -14.32
C LEU A 170 -9.26 -0.88 -15.22
N ILE A 171 -9.38 -2.18 -14.90
CA ILE A 171 -9.95 -3.20 -15.79
C ILE A 171 -11.46 -3.05 -15.97
N ARG A 172 -11.95 -3.42 -17.16
CA ARG A 172 -13.37 -3.49 -17.49
C ARG A 172 -14.06 -4.60 -16.69
N LYS A 173 -15.14 -4.24 -15.99
CA LYS A 173 -15.96 -5.18 -15.18
C LYS A 173 -17.35 -5.43 -15.74
N ALA A 174 -17.82 -4.55 -16.60
CA ALA A 174 -19.13 -4.63 -17.25
C ALA A 174 -19.02 -4.35 -18.76
N SER A 175 -19.93 -4.90 -19.53
CA SER A 175 -19.92 -4.81 -21.00
C SER A 175 -20.11 -3.39 -21.55
N ASP A 176 -20.75 -2.51 -20.79
CA ASP A 176 -21.01 -1.09 -21.11
C ASP A 176 -19.84 -0.15 -20.78
N GLN A 177 -18.80 -0.63 -20.07
CA GLN A 177 -17.60 0.15 -19.76
C GLN A 177 -16.62 0.17 -20.94
N TYR A 178 -17.00 0.83 -22.03
CA TYR A 178 -16.16 0.94 -23.26
C TYR A 178 -14.89 1.77 -23.08
N ASP A 179 -14.80 2.57 -22.03
CA ASP A 179 -13.69 3.42 -21.64
C ASP A 179 -12.62 2.68 -20.82
N LYS A 180 -12.85 1.42 -20.45
CA LYS A 180 -11.90 0.58 -19.71
C LYS A 180 -11.34 -0.55 -20.58
N PRO A 181 -10.06 -0.94 -20.34
CA PRO A 181 -9.42 -2.03 -21.07
C PRO A 181 -10.04 -3.37 -20.69
N GLN A 182 -10.14 -4.26 -21.66
CA GLN A 182 -10.61 -5.62 -21.46
C GLN A 182 -9.58 -6.49 -20.74
N LEU A 183 -8.30 -6.22 -20.97
CA LEU A 183 -7.17 -7.02 -20.55
C LEU A 183 -6.05 -6.10 -20.07
N LEU A 184 -5.35 -6.48 -19.01
CA LEU A 184 -4.08 -5.86 -18.63
C LEU A 184 -2.95 -6.89 -18.62
N ILE A 185 -1.79 -6.48 -19.15
CA ILE A 185 -0.55 -7.25 -19.04
C ILE A 185 0.41 -6.42 -18.22
N VAL A 186 0.95 -7.01 -17.17
CA VAL A 186 1.79 -6.33 -16.19
C VAL A 186 3.10 -7.07 -16.05
N GLY A 187 4.20 -6.37 -16.29
CA GLY A 187 5.55 -6.81 -15.99
C GLY A 187 6.07 -6.11 -14.74
N VAL A 188 6.56 -6.87 -13.78
CA VAL A 188 7.20 -6.35 -12.56
C VAL A 188 8.63 -6.88 -12.53
N SER A 189 9.61 -6.00 -12.33
CA SER A 189 11.01 -6.35 -12.13
C SER A 189 11.36 -6.32 -10.64
N ASP A 190 12.11 -7.32 -10.19
CA ASP A 190 12.72 -7.34 -8.86
C ASP A 190 14.05 -6.56 -8.81
N GLU A 191 14.72 -6.53 -7.65
CA GLU A 191 16.01 -5.87 -7.44
C GLU A 191 17.15 -6.50 -8.25
N SER A 192 16.99 -7.76 -8.67
CA SER A 192 17.94 -8.49 -9.53
C SER A 192 17.66 -8.29 -11.02
N HIS A 193 16.75 -7.38 -11.37
CA HIS A 193 16.29 -7.11 -12.74
C HIS A 193 15.66 -8.33 -13.44
N VAL A 194 15.13 -9.29 -12.66
CA VAL A 194 14.36 -10.42 -13.19
C VAL A 194 12.91 -10.00 -13.33
N TRP A 195 12.38 -10.14 -14.55
CA TRP A 195 11.02 -9.76 -14.87
C TRP A 195 10.05 -10.92 -14.70
N GLN A 196 8.95 -10.66 -14.01
CA GLN A 196 7.77 -11.53 -13.94
C GLN A 196 6.60 -10.84 -14.66
N TRP A 197 5.93 -11.56 -15.53
CA TRP A 197 4.84 -11.04 -16.34
C TRP A 197 3.53 -11.71 -15.99
N TYR A 198 2.49 -10.92 -15.88
CA TYR A 198 1.16 -11.37 -15.50
C TYR A 198 0.12 -10.87 -16.48
N GLN A 199 -0.83 -11.73 -16.84
CA GLN A 199 -2.05 -11.37 -17.54
C GLN A 199 -3.18 -11.25 -16.52
N TYR A 200 -3.99 -10.21 -16.66
CA TYR A 200 -5.14 -9.96 -15.81
C TYR A 200 -6.39 -9.85 -16.67
N GLU A 201 -7.41 -10.61 -16.29
CA GLU A 201 -8.74 -10.60 -16.87
C GLU A 201 -9.81 -10.55 -15.77
N TYR A 202 -10.91 -9.87 -16.04
CA TYR A 202 -12.07 -9.88 -15.16
C TYR A 202 -13.14 -10.80 -15.74
N ALA A 203 -13.31 -11.98 -15.16
CA ALA A 203 -14.28 -12.98 -15.57
C ALA A 203 -14.99 -13.57 -14.35
N PHE A 204 -16.26 -13.95 -14.52
CA PHE A 204 -17.08 -14.53 -13.45
C PHE A 204 -17.13 -13.68 -12.16
N ARG A 205 -17.09 -12.35 -12.28
CA ARG A 205 -17.05 -11.36 -11.19
C ARG A 205 -15.78 -11.41 -10.32
N VAL A 206 -14.71 -12.00 -10.83
CA VAL A 206 -13.44 -12.14 -10.14
C VAL A 206 -12.31 -11.62 -11.04
N LEU A 207 -11.34 -10.95 -10.44
CA LEU A 207 -10.08 -10.61 -11.11
C LEU A 207 -9.17 -11.85 -11.11
N ASN A 208 -8.88 -12.35 -12.31
CA ASN A 208 -7.98 -13.48 -12.50
C ASN A 208 -6.60 -12.99 -12.90
N ARG A 209 -5.56 -13.53 -12.27
CA ARG A 209 -4.15 -13.26 -12.59
C ARG A 209 -3.47 -14.55 -13.02
N THR A 210 -2.86 -14.53 -14.21
CA THR A 210 -2.12 -15.68 -14.77
C THR A 210 -0.68 -15.27 -15.04
N LEU A 211 0.29 -16.07 -14.59
CA LEU A 211 1.70 -15.86 -14.90
C LEU A 211 1.95 -16.20 -16.35
N LEU A 212 2.62 -15.30 -17.07
CA LEU A 212 3.01 -15.48 -18.46
C LEU A 212 4.45 -16.01 -18.55
N THR A 213 4.65 -17.05 -19.35
CA THR A 213 5.96 -17.58 -19.74
C THR A 213 6.29 -17.15 -21.16
N ASP A 214 7.57 -17.13 -21.54
CA ASP A 214 8.05 -16.86 -22.91
C ASP A 214 7.80 -15.44 -23.45
N VAL A 215 7.82 -14.42 -22.58
CA VAL A 215 7.58 -13.00 -22.93
C VAL A 215 8.87 -12.15 -22.99
N TYR A 216 10.01 -12.74 -23.29
CA TYR A 216 11.31 -12.05 -23.32
C TYR A 216 11.35 -10.80 -24.24
N SER A 217 10.57 -10.79 -25.32
CA SER A 217 10.49 -9.64 -26.22
C SER A 217 9.83 -8.40 -25.59
N LEU A 218 8.97 -8.56 -24.58
CA LEU A 218 8.35 -7.43 -23.87
C LEU A 218 9.34 -6.73 -22.93
N GLN A 219 10.38 -7.41 -22.45
CA GLN A 219 11.41 -6.82 -21.61
C GLN A 219 12.18 -5.70 -22.31
N SER A 220 12.35 -5.79 -23.64
CA SER A 220 13.03 -4.76 -24.42
C SER A 220 12.28 -3.42 -24.44
N LEU A 221 10.97 -3.42 -24.22
CA LEU A 221 10.14 -2.22 -24.18
C LEU A 221 10.31 -1.41 -22.87
N GLY A 222 10.70 -2.08 -21.77
CA GLY A 222 10.96 -1.44 -20.46
C GLY A 222 12.37 -0.82 -20.32
N LYS A 223 13.32 -1.14 -21.21
CA LYS A 223 14.74 -0.72 -21.11
C LYS A 223 15.00 0.73 -21.55
N THR A 224 14.08 1.64 -21.39
CA THR A 224 14.18 3.02 -21.89
C THR A 224 14.36 4.03 -20.77
N GLY A 225 15.38 3.93 -19.93
CA GLY A 225 15.93 4.93 -18.99
C GLY A 225 14.95 5.80 -18.15
N ASN A 226 13.94 6.37 -18.75
CA ASN A 226 12.92 7.18 -18.08
C ASN A 226 11.52 6.54 -18.22
N SER A 227 10.70 6.67 -17.17
CA SER A 227 9.30 6.27 -17.24
C SER A 227 8.56 7.06 -18.31
N ARG A 228 7.78 6.38 -19.13
CA ARG A 228 6.97 7.01 -20.18
C ARG A 228 5.60 6.37 -20.29
N VAL A 229 4.64 7.18 -20.72
CA VAL A 229 3.29 6.71 -21.06
C VAL A 229 3.04 6.95 -22.53
N VAL A 230 2.61 5.92 -23.23
CA VAL A 230 2.28 5.97 -24.65
C VAL A 230 0.95 5.26 -24.89
N PHE A 231 0.28 5.60 -25.99
CA PHE A 231 -0.92 4.88 -26.39
C PHE A 231 -0.98 4.71 -27.91
N TYR A 232 -1.64 3.66 -28.35
CA TYR A 232 -1.74 3.28 -29.75
C TYR A 232 -3.17 2.88 -30.08
N ASN A 233 -3.65 3.36 -31.24
CA ASN A 233 -4.92 2.99 -31.87
C ASN A 233 -4.66 2.30 -33.21
N LYS A 234 -5.70 1.76 -33.83
CA LYS A 234 -5.59 1.09 -35.16
C LYS A 234 -4.91 1.94 -36.22
N THR A 235 -5.05 3.27 -36.15
CA THR A 235 -4.44 4.24 -37.05
C THR A 235 -2.94 4.46 -36.83
N GLY A 236 -2.37 3.99 -35.71
CA GLY A 236 -0.95 4.14 -35.36
C GLY A 236 -0.11 2.86 -35.53
N ARG A 237 -0.59 1.89 -36.32
CA ARG A 237 0.05 0.56 -36.48
C ARG A 237 1.45 0.57 -37.10
N ASP A 238 1.88 1.67 -37.70
CA ASP A 238 3.16 1.76 -38.40
C ASP A 238 4.36 2.01 -37.47
N GLN A 239 4.12 2.18 -36.15
CA GLN A 239 5.21 2.36 -35.18
C GLN A 239 5.87 1.02 -34.83
N PRO A 240 7.20 0.87 -34.98
CA PRO A 240 7.90 -0.41 -34.81
C PRO A 240 7.71 -1.04 -33.41
N GLU A 241 7.66 -0.21 -32.36
CA GLU A 241 7.45 -0.68 -30.99
C GLU A 241 6.05 -1.29 -30.80
N PHE A 242 5.02 -0.67 -31.38
CA PHE A 242 3.66 -1.20 -31.34
C PHE A 242 3.51 -2.48 -32.16
N GLN A 243 4.19 -2.57 -33.32
CA GLN A 243 4.20 -3.79 -34.11
C GLN A 243 4.84 -4.97 -33.36
N LEU A 244 5.98 -4.74 -32.69
CA LEU A 244 6.63 -5.75 -31.86
C LEU A 244 5.71 -6.24 -30.74
N PHE A 245 5.06 -5.31 -30.04
CA PHE A 245 4.09 -5.60 -28.99
C PHE A 245 2.92 -6.43 -29.50
N VAL A 246 2.29 -6.01 -30.60
CA VAL A 246 1.17 -6.73 -31.24
C VAL A 246 1.60 -8.14 -31.69
N LYS A 247 2.79 -8.28 -32.28
CA LYS A 247 3.32 -9.57 -32.73
C LYS A 247 3.57 -10.52 -31.56
N THR A 248 4.14 -10.00 -30.46
CA THR A 248 4.39 -10.80 -29.25
C THR A 248 3.07 -11.28 -28.63
N LEU A 249 2.06 -10.42 -28.50
CA LEU A 249 0.77 -10.83 -27.96
C LEU A 249 -0.02 -11.75 -28.90
N ALA A 250 0.14 -11.59 -30.20
CA ALA A 250 -0.47 -12.50 -31.18
C ALA A 250 0.08 -13.93 -31.07
N SER A 251 1.38 -14.11 -30.72
CA SER A 251 1.95 -15.44 -30.47
C SER A 251 1.34 -16.13 -29.24
N MET A 252 0.72 -15.34 -28.33
CA MET A 252 0.00 -15.79 -27.15
C MET A 252 -1.52 -15.87 -27.37
N SER A 253 -1.97 -15.81 -28.61
CA SER A 253 -3.39 -15.78 -29.02
C SER A 253 -4.17 -14.56 -28.50
N ILE A 254 -3.49 -13.47 -28.16
CA ILE A 254 -4.09 -12.21 -27.71
C ILE A 254 -4.15 -11.23 -28.88
N ALA A 255 -5.35 -10.93 -29.35
CA ALA A 255 -5.57 -9.92 -30.38
C ALA A 255 -5.59 -8.51 -29.79
N VAL A 256 -4.78 -7.59 -30.32
CA VAL A 256 -4.69 -6.21 -29.88
C VAL A 256 -5.32 -5.26 -30.88
N SER A 257 -6.32 -4.49 -30.45
CA SER A 257 -6.95 -3.43 -31.26
C SER A 257 -6.40 -2.05 -30.92
N ASN A 258 -6.17 -1.78 -29.65
CA ASN A 258 -5.62 -0.53 -29.13
C ASN A 258 -5.02 -0.78 -27.72
N THR A 259 -4.17 0.12 -27.24
CA THR A 259 -3.54 -0.02 -25.93
C THR A 259 -3.07 1.32 -25.36
N ALA A 260 -3.15 1.49 -24.04
CA ALA A 260 -2.39 2.46 -23.27
C ALA A 260 -1.29 1.72 -22.52
N CYS A 261 -0.07 2.25 -22.52
CA CYS A 261 1.09 1.59 -21.95
C CYS A 261 1.79 2.53 -20.96
N TYR A 262 2.09 2.03 -19.77
CA TYR A 262 3.08 2.60 -18.87
C TYR A 262 4.35 1.74 -18.94
N LEU A 263 5.49 2.36 -19.17
CA LEU A 263 6.77 1.68 -19.36
C LEU A 263 7.82 2.30 -18.44
N SER A 264 8.48 1.48 -17.63
CA SER A 264 9.62 1.87 -16.79
C SER A 264 10.55 0.67 -16.55
N GLU A 265 11.68 0.88 -15.93
CA GLU A 265 12.66 -0.18 -15.62
C GLU A 265 12.19 -1.19 -14.56
N SER A 266 11.20 -0.84 -13.73
CA SER A 266 10.71 -1.70 -12.66
C SER A 266 9.27 -2.18 -12.82
N LEU A 267 8.49 -1.52 -13.69
CA LEU A 267 7.08 -1.81 -13.90
C LEU A 267 6.66 -1.46 -15.32
N CYS A 268 6.03 -2.39 -16.01
CA CYS A 268 5.37 -2.16 -17.28
C CYS A 268 3.90 -2.57 -17.17
N ILE A 269 2.99 -1.71 -17.64
CA ILE A 269 1.56 -2.02 -17.70
C ILE A 269 1.05 -1.73 -19.10
N PHE A 270 0.43 -2.73 -19.72
CA PHE A 270 -0.24 -2.62 -21.00
C PHE A 270 -1.74 -2.83 -20.76
N ALA A 271 -2.51 -1.75 -20.90
CA ALA A 271 -3.96 -1.76 -20.82
C ALA A 271 -4.53 -1.92 -22.24
N VAL A 272 -5.09 -3.08 -22.55
CA VAL A 272 -5.34 -3.54 -23.90
C VAL A 272 -6.85 -3.67 -24.18
N ASN A 273 -7.25 -3.35 -25.40
CA ASN A 273 -8.61 -3.53 -25.93
C ASN A 273 -9.68 -2.71 -25.21
N TYR A 274 -9.54 -1.39 -25.25
CA TYR A 274 -10.64 -0.49 -24.93
C TYR A 274 -11.76 -0.65 -25.97
N GLY A 275 -13.00 -0.46 -25.57
CA GLY A 275 -14.16 -0.53 -26.48
C GLY A 275 -14.27 0.65 -27.46
N ARG A 276 -13.37 1.63 -27.36
CA ARG A 276 -13.23 2.83 -28.21
C ARG A 276 -11.74 3.13 -28.44
N ASP A 277 -11.45 4.12 -29.25
CA ASP A 277 -10.09 4.62 -29.39
C ASP A 277 -9.57 5.15 -28.03
N VAL A 278 -8.32 4.83 -27.72
CA VAL A 278 -7.60 5.32 -26.55
C VAL A 278 -7.25 6.79 -26.77
N THR A 279 -7.38 7.58 -25.72
CA THR A 279 -7.15 9.03 -25.72
C THR A 279 -6.00 9.40 -24.78
N PRO A 280 -5.45 10.62 -24.86
CA PRO A 280 -4.49 11.12 -23.86
C PRO A 280 -5.02 11.07 -22.44
N TYR A 281 -6.34 11.16 -22.25
CA TYR A 281 -6.98 11.03 -20.94
C TYR A 281 -6.77 9.63 -20.34
N ASP A 282 -7.00 8.56 -21.11
CA ASP A 282 -6.80 7.18 -20.66
C ASP A 282 -5.34 6.91 -20.24
N ALA A 283 -4.40 7.45 -21.03
CA ALA A 283 -2.98 7.40 -20.70
C ALA A 283 -2.67 8.15 -19.39
N SER A 284 -3.28 9.30 -19.17
CA SER A 284 -3.12 10.08 -17.94
C SER A 284 -3.70 9.37 -16.71
N VAL A 285 -4.86 8.71 -16.84
CA VAL A 285 -5.46 7.89 -15.78
C VAL A 285 -4.52 6.75 -15.39
N LEU A 286 -4.02 5.99 -16.38
CA LEU A 286 -3.05 4.93 -16.15
C LEU A 286 -1.80 5.45 -15.42
N ASN A 287 -1.23 6.55 -15.91
CA ASN A 287 -0.05 7.16 -15.31
C ASN A 287 -0.28 7.56 -13.84
N SER A 288 -1.40 8.22 -13.54
CA SER A 288 -1.69 8.73 -12.20
C SER A 288 -1.79 7.61 -11.18
N VAL A 289 -2.50 6.52 -11.49
CA VAL A 289 -2.67 5.37 -10.59
C VAL A 289 -1.34 4.64 -10.38
N VAL A 290 -0.55 4.50 -11.44
CA VAL A 290 0.76 3.81 -11.38
C VAL A 290 1.77 4.63 -10.58
N VAL A 291 1.93 5.91 -10.88
CA VAL A 291 2.89 6.79 -10.20
C VAL A 291 2.61 6.86 -8.69
N GLN A 292 1.34 6.95 -8.30
CA GLN A 292 0.95 6.93 -6.89
C GLN A 292 1.40 5.64 -6.18
N SER A 293 1.22 4.50 -6.82
CA SER A 293 1.59 3.21 -6.24
C SER A 293 3.11 2.99 -6.21
N LEU A 294 3.83 3.48 -7.21
CA LEU A 294 5.30 3.48 -7.21
C LEU A 294 5.87 4.41 -6.14
N PHE A 295 5.20 5.54 -5.88
CA PHE A 295 5.57 6.42 -4.76
C PHE A 295 5.46 5.70 -3.42
N LEU A 296 4.36 4.97 -3.16
CA LEU A 296 4.21 4.18 -1.94
C LEU A 296 5.27 3.07 -1.84
N LYS A 297 5.61 2.40 -2.95
CA LYS A 297 6.71 1.43 -3.00
C LYS A 297 8.05 2.06 -2.60
N SER A 298 8.38 3.21 -3.18
CA SER A 298 9.63 3.93 -2.87
C SER A 298 9.66 4.38 -1.42
N LEU A 299 8.55 4.91 -0.90
CA LEU A 299 8.44 5.34 0.50
C LEU A 299 8.60 4.16 1.47
N SER A 300 7.98 3.01 1.18
CA SER A 300 8.15 1.79 1.97
C SER A 300 9.61 1.33 1.99
N SER A 301 10.27 1.30 0.83
CA SER A 301 11.69 0.92 0.73
C SER A 301 12.57 1.85 1.57
N GLN A 302 12.39 3.17 1.48
CA GLN A 302 13.17 4.14 2.27
C GLN A 302 12.94 4.01 3.78
N ILE A 303 11.70 3.79 4.20
CA ILE A 303 11.38 3.59 5.61
C ILE A 303 12.02 2.27 6.11
N SER A 304 11.90 1.19 5.36
CA SER A 304 12.48 -0.10 5.71
C SER A 304 14.01 -0.06 5.80
N GLU A 305 14.67 0.63 4.86
CA GLU A 305 16.11 0.87 4.89
C GLU A 305 16.52 1.67 6.12
N THR A 306 15.79 2.75 6.43
CA THR A 306 16.04 3.59 7.61
C THR A 306 15.87 2.80 8.90
N GLU A 307 14.83 1.95 9.01
CA GLU A 307 14.64 1.09 10.17
C GLU A 307 15.75 0.03 10.31
N SER A 308 16.17 -0.56 9.19
CA SER A 308 17.26 -1.53 9.18
C SER A 308 18.58 -0.89 9.58
N ALA A 309 18.89 0.31 9.07
CA ALA A 309 20.07 1.08 9.45
C ALA A 309 20.05 1.47 10.93
N PHE A 310 18.88 1.87 11.46
CA PHE A 310 18.72 2.16 12.89
C PHE A 310 19.01 0.92 13.77
N LYS A 311 18.40 -0.24 13.44
CA LYS A 311 18.66 -1.49 14.15
C LYS A 311 20.14 -1.86 14.10
N TYR A 312 20.76 -1.77 12.93
CA TYR A 312 22.19 -2.07 12.75
C TYR A 312 23.09 -1.16 13.60
N MET A 313 22.77 0.14 13.70
CA MET A 313 23.53 1.08 14.55
C MET A 313 23.36 0.76 16.03
N VAL A 314 22.15 0.42 16.50
CA VAL A 314 21.90 0.01 17.89
C VAL A 314 22.71 -1.25 18.21
N ASP A 315 22.66 -2.26 17.36
CA ASP A 315 23.41 -3.50 17.53
C ASP A 315 24.94 -3.26 17.48
N GLY A 316 25.39 -2.35 16.60
CA GLY A 316 26.79 -1.97 16.52
C GLY A 316 27.30 -1.31 17.81
N LEU A 317 26.51 -0.41 18.38
CA LEU A 317 26.83 0.27 19.65
C LEU A 317 26.85 -0.72 20.83
N ALA A 318 25.88 -1.64 20.86
CA ALA A 318 25.81 -2.69 21.88
C ALA A 318 27.04 -3.63 21.79
N ARG A 319 27.38 -4.10 20.60
CA ARG A 319 28.60 -4.92 20.40
C ARG A 319 29.87 -4.19 20.78
N ALA A 320 29.97 -2.90 20.52
CA ALA A 320 31.13 -2.11 20.91
C ALA A 320 31.29 -2.04 22.45
N SER A 321 30.18 -2.02 23.19
CA SER A 321 30.21 -2.05 24.67
C SER A 321 30.62 -3.40 25.24
N GLU A 322 30.24 -4.48 24.56
CA GLU A 322 30.58 -5.86 24.98
C GLU A 322 31.98 -6.32 24.51
N ALA A 323 32.62 -5.60 23.61
CA ALA A 323 33.94 -5.97 23.08
C ALA A 323 35.02 -6.15 24.19
N ASN A 324 34.78 -5.60 25.35
CA ASN A 324 35.61 -5.72 26.53
C ASN A 324 35.05 -6.67 27.61
N ASP A 325 33.85 -7.21 27.43
CA ASP A 325 33.21 -8.16 28.35
C ASP A 325 33.34 -9.61 27.79
N GLU A 326 33.28 -10.61 28.67
CA GLU A 326 33.39 -12.02 28.25
C GLU A 326 32.12 -12.59 27.60
N ASP A 327 31.01 -11.82 27.60
CA ASP A 327 29.73 -12.26 27.06
C ASP A 327 29.69 -12.11 25.52
N THR A 328 29.20 -13.12 24.84
CA THR A 328 29.11 -13.17 23.39
C THR A 328 27.90 -12.37 22.90
N GLY A 329 27.99 -11.70 21.72
CA GLY A 329 26.96 -10.85 21.13
C GLY A 329 25.54 -11.44 20.99
N ASN A 330 25.36 -12.72 21.35
CA ASN A 330 24.03 -13.35 21.40
C ASN A 330 23.26 -13.05 22.71
N HIS A 331 23.94 -12.60 23.77
CA HIS A 331 23.29 -12.16 25.00
C HIS A 331 22.30 -11.01 24.75
N ILE A 332 22.76 -9.96 24.09
CA ILE A 332 21.93 -8.79 23.78
C ILE A 332 20.67 -9.15 22.98
N LEU A 333 20.79 -10.08 22.02
CA LEU A 333 19.65 -10.54 21.21
C LEU A 333 18.65 -11.34 22.06
N ARG A 334 19.14 -12.22 22.95
CA ARG A 334 18.28 -13.01 23.84
C ARG A 334 17.55 -12.13 24.82
N VAL A 335 18.25 -11.18 25.47
CA VAL A 335 17.64 -10.24 26.42
C VAL A 335 16.57 -9.37 25.74
N GLY A 336 16.79 -8.96 24.49
CA GLY A 336 15.80 -8.30 23.67
C GLY A 336 14.55 -9.15 23.44
N ASP A 337 14.72 -10.42 23.04
CA ASP A 337 13.61 -11.34 22.80
C ASP A 337 12.83 -11.66 24.10
N TYR A 338 13.51 -11.84 25.25
CA TYR A 338 12.85 -12.01 26.56
C TYR A 338 12.05 -10.79 26.97
N SER A 339 12.62 -9.60 26.78
CA SER A 339 11.96 -8.34 27.12
C SER A 339 10.70 -8.11 26.28
N ALA A 340 10.78 -8.38 24.99
CA ALA A 340 9.64 -8.30 24.08
C ALA A 340 8.55 -9.31 24.48
N LEU A 341 8.92 -10.55 24.81
CA LEU A 341 7.98 -11.59 25.23
C LEU A 341 7.22 -11.21 26.51
N ILE A 342 7.91 -10.63 27.50
CA ILE A 342 7.26 -10.13 28.71
C ILE A 342 6.34 -8.95 28.40
N ALA A 343 6.78 -8.00 27.56
CA ALA A 343 5.97 -6.85 27.17
C ALA A 343 4.69 -7.27 26.42
N GLU A 344 4.79 -8.26 25.53
CA GLU A 344 3.63 -8.90 24.85
C GLU A 344 2.66 -9.50 25.88
N GLY A 345 3.18 -10.28 26.81
CA GLY A 345 2.39 -10.90 27.87
C GLY A 345 1.70 -9.92 28.81
N LEU A 346 2.28 -8.72 28.98
CA LEU A 346 1.69 -7.61 29.74
C LEU A 346 0.66 -6.80 28.94
N GLY A 347 0.45 -7.11 27.65
CA GLY A 347 -0.50 -6.42 26.78
C GLY A 347 -0.04 -5.04 26.33
N MET A 348 1.27 -4.81 26.22
CA MET A 348 1.82 -3.56 25.73
C MET A 348 1.58 -3.40 24.22
N THR A 349 1.67 -2.16 23.71
CA THR A 349 1.50 -1.88 22.28
C THR A 349 2.63 -2.50 21.45
N GLU A 350 2.34 -2.88 20.19
CA GLU A 350 3.32 -3.45 19.26
C GLU A 350 4.57 -2.58 19.12
N LYS A 351 4.38 -1.26 19.03
CA LYS A 351 5.47 -0.28 19.00
C LYS A 351 6.38 -0.36 20.23
N PHE A 352 5.82 -0.55 21.41
CA PHE A 352 6.58 -0.71 22.63
C PHE A 352 7.33 -2.05 22.66
N ILE A 353 6.67 -3.13 22.25
CA ILE A 353 7.24 -4.49 22.19
C ILE A 353 8.46 -4.52 21.27
N GLU A 354 8.35 -3.96 20.06
CA GLU A 354 9.46 -3.92 19.10
C GLU A 354 10.59 -2.99 19.58
N ALA A 355 10.27 -1.85 20.19
CA ALA A 355 11.27 -0.97 20.77
C ALA A 355 12.02 -1.64 21.94
N MET A 356 11.33 -2.41 22.81
CA MET A 356 11.96 -3.23 23.84
C MET A 356 12.89 -4.28 23.23
N ARG A 357 12.45 -4.97 22.19
CA ARG A 357 13.26 -5.98 21.49
C ARG A 357 14.60 -5.44 20.99
N VAL A 358 14.56 -4.26 20.37
CA VAL A 358 15.75 -3.64 19.76
C VAL A 358 16.60 -2.92 20.81
N GLN A 359 15.99 -2.12 21.69
CA GLN A 359 16.73 -1.20 22.56
C GLN A 359 17.19 -1.84 23.86
N ALA A 360 16.71 -3.03 24.21
CA ALA A 360 17.25 -3.82 25.33
C ALA A 360 18.76 -4.08 25.19
N ALA A 361 19.26 -4.17 23.96
CA ALA A 361 20.67 -4.31 23.65
C ALA A 361 21.55 -3.20 24.23
N LEU A 362 20.97 -2.01 24.50
CA LEU A 362 21.70 -0.84 24.98
C LEU A 362 21.83 -0.77 26.51
N HIS A 363 21.33 -1.75 27.28
CA HIS A 363 21.32 -1.69 28.74
C HIS A 363 22.71 -1.46 29.33
N ASP A 364 23.71 -2.09 28.77
CA ASP A 364 25.11 -2.10 29.25
C ASP A 364 26.06 -1.19 28.44
N VAL A 365 25.53 -0.34 27.53
CA VAL A 365 26.37 0.52 26.68
C VAL A 365 27.32 1.42 27.48
N GLY A 366 26.98 1.75 28.70
CA GLY A 366 27.81 2.57 29.58
C GLY A 366 29.08 1.88 30.09
N LYS A 367 29.21 0.57 29.94
CA LYS A 367 30.44 -0.18 30.28
C LYS A 367 31.65 0.30 29.48
N ILE A 368 31.44 0.95 28.32
CA ILE A 368 32.52 1.62 27.54
C ILE A 368 33.32 2.62 28.40
N HIS A 369 32.68 3.24 29.39
CA HIS A 369 33.33 4.23 30.26
C HIS A 369 33.92 3.64 31.56
N VAL A 370 33.72 2.36 31.83
CA VAL A 370 34.29 1.66 32.96
C VAL A 370 35.72 1.23 32.61
N HIS A 371 36.67 1.51 33.53
CA HIS A 371 38.07 1.15 33.29
C HIS A 371 38.23 -0.35 33.07
N PRO A 372 39.01 -0.81 32.07
CA PRO A 372 39.18 -2.23 31.75
C PRO A 372 39.66 -3.07 32.95
N ASP A 373 40.52 -2.52 33.81
CA ASP A 373 41.01 -3.22 34.99
C ASP A 373 39.93 -3.52 36.04
N ILE A 374 38.86 -2.71 36.06
CA ILE A 374 37.69 -2.95 36.90
C ILE A 374 36.79 -3.97 36.23
N LEU A 375 36.53 -3.79 34.94
CA LEU A 375 35.62 -4.65 34.14
C LEU A 375 36.11 -6.10 34.05
N LYS A 376 37.45 -6.29 33.85
CA LYS A 376 38.10 -7.61 33.67
C LYS A 376 38.79 -8.11 34.93
N LYS A 377 38.55 -7.51 36.08
CA LYS A 377 39.26 -7.89 37.32
C LYS A 377 38.97 -9.34 37.69
N PRO A 378 39.99 -10.20 37.77
CA PRO A 378 39.80 -11.57 38.28
C PRO A 378 39.59 -11.52 39.79
N GLY A 379 38.36 -11.61 40.26
CA GLY A 379 38.01 -11.64 41.66
C GLY A 379 36.95 -10.60 42.07
N LYS A 380 36.82 -10.35 43.38
CA LYS A 380 35.82 -9.39 43.89
C LYS A 380 36.34 -7.96 43.74
N LEU A 381 35.44 -7.06 43.33
CA LEU A 381 35.67 -5.62 43.29
C LEU A 381 35.74 -5.07 44.73
N THR A 382 36.59 -4.06 44.95
CA THR A 382 36.55 -3.26 46.21
C THR A 382 35.28 -2.41 46.25
N PRO A 383 34.90 -1.85 47.41
CA PRO A 383 33.73 -0.95 47.49
C PRO A 383 33.82 0.25 46.52
N GLU A 384 35.03 0.80 46.34
CA GLU A 384 35.29 1.92 45.43
C GLU A 384 35.13 1.50 43.96
N GLU A 385 35.75 0.39 43.57
CA GLU A 385 35.62 -0.19 42.22
C GLU A 385 34.19 -0.59 41.92
N TRP A 386 33.45 -1.12 42.92
CA TRP A 386 32.03 -1.41 42.77
C TRP A 386 31.20 -0.13 42.60
N GLY A 387 31.58 0.96 43.29
CA GLY A 387 31.00 2.29 43.11
C GLY A 387 31.17 2.77 41.65
N GLU A 388 32.36 2.57 41.09
CA GLU A 388 32.66 2.93 39.68
C GLU A 388 31.88 2.05 38.69
N MET A 389 31.86 0.73 38.92
CA MET A 389 31.10 -0.22 38.11
C MET A 389 29.62 0.19 38.02
N LYS A 390 28.97 0.58 39.13
CA LYS A 390 27.55 0.98 39.13
C LYS A 390 27.26 2.19 38.23
N LYS A 391 28.25 3.04 37.96
CA LYS A 391 28.08 4.23 37.13
C LYS A 391 27.81 3.92 35.64
N HIS A 392 28.02 2.66 35.17
CA HIS A 392 27.71 2.32 33.80
C HIS A 392 26.24 2.62 33.43
N THR A 393 25.32 2.51 34.40
CA THR A 393 23.91 2.84 34.19
C THR A 393 23.73 4.33 33.86
N LEU A 394 24.43 5.22 34.56
CA LEU A 394 24.41 6.67 34.32
C LEU A 394 25.16 7.05 33.04
N TYR A 395 26.29 6.41 32.78
CA TYR A 395 27.06 6.60 31.53
C TYR A 395 26.25 6.14 30.34
N GLY A 396 25.58 5.00 30.44
CA GLY A 396 24.70 4.47 29.41
C GLY A 396 23.57 5.43 29.02
N ALA A 397 22.85 5.91 30.05
CA ALA A 397 21.80 6.90 29.82
C ALA A 397 22.32 8.19 29.16
N ARG A 398 23.54 8.63 29.54
CA ARG A 398 24.19 9.81 28.92
C ARG A 398 24.60 9.57 27.47
N ILE A 399 25.14 8.39 27.15
CA ILE A 399 25.53 8.00 25.78
C ILE A 399 24.31 7.96 24.87
N ILE A 400 23.22 7.32 25.32
CA ILE A 400 21.98 7.16 24.55
C ILE A 400 21.28 8.52 24.36
N GLY A 401 21.32 9.40 25.35
CA GLY A 401 20.68 10.71 25.33
C GLY A 401 19.15 10.64 25.37
N ASN A 402 18.49 11.75 25.00
CA ASN A 402 17.05 11.96 25.18
C ASN A 402 16.26 11.99 23.87
N HIS A 403 16.80 11.41 22.80
CA HIS A 403 16.07 11.39 21.53
C HIS A 403 14.79 10.56 21.67
N PRO A 404 13.60 11.03 21.20
CA PRO A 404 12.31 10.32 21.36
C PRO A 404 12.34 8.88 20.88
N ARG A 405 13.10 8.57 19.84
CA ARG A 405 13.24 7.23 19.27
C ARG A 405 14.07 6.28 20.15
N LEU A 406 14.92 6.79 21.03
CA LEU A 406 15.83 6.05 21.92
C LEU A 406 15.43 6.12 23.40
N ILE A 407 14.30 6.72 23.71
CA ILE A 407 13.88 6.97 25.09
C ILE A 407 13.71 5.67 25.91
N ILE A 408 13.29 4.58 25.26
CA ILE A 408 13.16 3.26 25.90
C ILE A 408 14.55 2.75 26.30
N GLY A 409 15.54 2.81 25.41
CA GLY A 409 16.92 2.44 25.71
C GLY A 409 17.54 3.27 26.83
N ASN A 410 17.28 4.58 26.86
CA ASN A 410 17.73 5.45 27.93
C ASN A 410 17.17 5.03 29.29
N LYS A 411 15.86 4.77 29.36
CA LYS A 411 15.19 4.31 30.60
C LYS A 411 15.69 2.93 31.03
N ILE A 412 15.93 2.03 30.07
CA ILE A 412 16.54 0.72 30.33
C ILE A 412 17.93 0.91 30.94
N ALA A 413 18.82 1.63 30.27
CA ALA A 413 20.19 1.82 30.73
C ALA A 413 20.24 2.43 32.14
N SER A 414 19.37 3.41 32.43
CA SER A 414 19.34 4.09 33.73
C SER A 414 18.71 3.29 34.87
N SER A 415 17.95 2.20 34.60
CA SER A 415 17.13 1.57 35.63
C SER A 415 17.13 0.04 35.64
N HIS A 416 17.88 -0.64 34.77
CA HIS A 416 17.86 -2.10 34.69
C HIS A 416 18.47 -2.81 35.92
N HIS A 417 19.22 -2.12 36.75
CA HIS A 417 19.74 -2.58 38.01
C HIS A 417 18.97 -2.07 39.23
N GLU A 418 17.91 -1.30 39.04
CA GLU A 418 16.98 -1.01 40.12
C GLU A 418 16.20 -2.27 40.51
N ARG A 419 15.86 -2.38 41.79
CA ARG A 419 15.12 -3.51 42.31
C ARG A 419 13.80 -3.06 42.92
N TRP A 420 12.78 -3.86 42.74
CA TRP A 420 11.43 -3.53 43.17
C TRP A 420 11.34 -3.16 44.64
N ASP A 421 12.18 -3.74 45.49
CA ASP A 421 12.28 -3.49 46.95
C ASP A 421 13.16 -2.28 47.33
N GLY A 422 13.64 -1.50 46.35
CA GLY A 422 14.48 -0.33 46.58
C GLY A 422 15.97 -0.64 46.89
N SER A 423 16.38 -1.90 46.89
CA SER A 423 17.77 -2.32 47.17
C SER A 423 18.69 -2.20 45.96
N GLY A 424 18.18 -1.68 44.81
CA GLY A 424 18.88 -1.52 43.55
C GLY A 424 19.78 -0.28 43.45
N TYR A 425 20.23 0.01 42.23
CA TYR A 425 21.02 1.20 41.91
C TYR A 425 20.71 1.66 40.47
N PRO A 426 21.01 2.90 40.07
CA PRO A 426 21.85 3.90 40.73
C PRO A 426 21.10 4.80 41.71
N TYR A 427 19.77 4.86 41.65
CA TYR A 427 18.97 5.83 42.43
C TYR A 427 18.29 5.19 43.65
N GLY A 428 18.22 3.87 43.76
CA GLY A 428 17.49 3.15 44.82
C GLY A 428 15.98 3.35 44.69
N LEU A 429 15.45 3.38 43.48
CA LEU A 429 14.02 3.51 43.22
C LEU A 429 13.26 2.25 43.67
N GLU A 430 12.04 2.45 44.21
CA GLU A 430 11.19 1.37 44.70
C GLU A 430 9.87 1.29 43.92
N GLY A 431 9.40 0.10 43.69
CA GLY A 431 8.09 -0.18 43.14
C GLY A 431 7.85 0.43 41.75
N GLU A 432 6.73 1.10 41.60
CA GLU A 432 6.34 1.70 40.31
C GLU A 432 7.13 2.99 39.95
N HIS A 433 7.97 3.51 40.83
CA HIS A 433 8.90 4.59 40.50
C HIS A 433 10.01 4.14 39.55
N ILE A 434 10.30 2.83 39.49
CA ILE A 434 11.19 2.24 38.48
C ILE A 434 10.49 2.23 37.13
N HIS A 435 11.16 2.69 36.09
CA HIS A 435 10.63 2.63 34.75
C HIS A 435 10.24 1.19 34.35
N ILE A 436 9.07 1.00 33.74
CA ILE A 436 8.58 -0.34 33.35
C ILE A 436 9.56 -1.06 32.44
N GLU A 437 10.27 -0.32 31.60
CA GLU A 437 11.30 -0.81 30.69
C GLU A 437 12.45 -1.50 31.46
N GLY A 438 12.92 -0.88 32.52
CA GLY A 438 13.94 -1.47 33.41
C GLY A 438 13.40 -2.70 34.16
N ARG A 439 12.17 -2.60 34.73
CA ARG A 439 11.54 -3.73 35.45
C ARG A 439 11.39 -4.99 34.56
N ILE A 440 11.04 -4.81 33.27
CA ILE A 440 10.92 -5.90 32.31
C ILE A 440 12.28 -6.48 32.00
N LEU A 441 13.28 -5.64 31.70
CA LEU A 441 14.61 -6.09 31.29
C LEU A 441 15.31 -6.87 32.39
N THR A 442 15.22 -6.40 33.65
CA THR A 442 15.91 -7.03 34.82
C THR A 442 15.69 -8.53 34.90
N ILE A 443 14.49 -9.03 34.61
CA ILE A 443 14.21 -10.46 34.71
C ILE A 443 14.81 -11.25 33.53
N GLY A 444 14.81 -10.66 32.32
CA GLY A 444 15.43 -11.24 31.13
C GLY A 444 16.95 -11.34 31.26
N ASP A 445 17.58 -10.25 31.70
CA ASP A 445 19.02 -10.19 31.94
C ASP A 445 19.44 -11.17 33.05
N GLN A 446 18.72 -11.19 34.18
CA GLN A 446 19.00 -12.15 35.25
C GLN A 446 18.86 -13.59 34.82
N TYR A 447 17.85 -13.93 34.02
CA TYR A 447 17.67 -15.27 33.48
C TYR A 447 18.83 -15.64 32.53
N ASP A 448 19.22 -14.76 31.62
CA ASP A 448 20.33 -15.00 30.72
C ASP A 448 21.66 -15.16 31.45
N ALA A 449 21.92 -14.31 32.46
CA ALA A 449 23.10 -14.39 33.30
C ALA A 449 23.18 -15.71 34.12
N LEU A 450 22.05 -16.32 34.46
CA LEU A 450 22.00 -17.64 35.12
C LEU A 450 22.24 -18.78 34.13
N ARG A 451 21.79 -18.63 32.89
CA ARG A 451 21.90 -19.66 31.84
C ARG A 451 23.28 -19.73 31.16
N ASN A 452 24.08 -18.66 31.23
CA ASN A 452 25.39 -18.60 30.60
C ASN A 452 26.53 -18.91 31.59
N LYS A 453 27.58 -19.56 31.07
CA LYS A 453 28.82 -19.78 31.80
C LYS A 453 29.58 -18.47 31.93
N ARG A 454 30.06 -18.12 33.13
CA ARG A 454 30.98 -17.00 33.37
C ARG A 454 32.30 -17.54 33.92
N SER A 455 33.36 -16.75 33.86
CA SER A 455 34.70 -17.14 34.31
C SER A 455 34.75 -17.75 35.72
N TYR A 456 33.81 -17.41 36.59
CA TYR A 456 33.71 -17.85 38.00
C TYR A 456 32.45 -18.70 38.28
N LYS A 457 31.61 -19.06 37.29
CA LYS A 457 30.33 -19.79 37.50
C LYS A 457 29.96 -20.67 36.35
N LEU A 458 29.58 -21.93 36.62
CA LEU A 458 28.97 -22.82 35.62
C LEU A 458 27.56 -22.35 35.26
N ALA A 459 27.16 -22.61 34.01
CA ALA A 459 25.81 -22.37 33.52
C ALA A 459 24.80 -23.23 34.28
N PHE A 460 23.67 -22.67 34.69
CA PHE A 460 22.56 -23.43 35.23
C PHE A 460 21.63 -23.92 34.11
N ASP A 461 20.97 -25.04 34.34
CA ASP A 461 19.87 -25.45 33.49
C ASP A 461 18.63 -24.57 33.67
N HIS A 462 17.66 -24.69 32.79
CA HIS A 462 16.43 -23.91 32.84
C HIS A 462 15.68 -24.06 34.15
N ALA A 463 15.54 -25.29 34.65
CA ALA A 463 14.78 -25.58 35.87
C ALA A 463 15.41 -24.93 37.10
N THR A 464 16.73 -24.90 37.18
CA THR A 464 17.50 -24.28 38.26
C THR A 464 17.39 -22.74 38.14
N ALA A 465 17.60 -22.16 36.94
CA ALA A 465 17.46 -20.71 36.72
C ALA A 465 16.05 -20.22 37.08
N TYR A 466 15.02 -20.95 36.67
CA TYR A 466 13.64 -20.68 37.03
C TYR A 466 13.43 -20.67 38.56
N LYS A 467 13.93 -21.73 39.26
CA LYS A 467 13.80 -21.82 40.76
C LYS A 467 14.47 -20.64 41.46
N ILE A 468 15.66 -20.23 40.99
CA ILE A 468 16.42 -19.11 41.59
C ILE A 468 15.61 -17.81 41.47
N ILE A 469 15.03 -17.51 40.30
CA ILE A 469 14.26 -16.30 40.07
C ILE A 469 12.95 -16.31 40.87
N VAL A 470 12.28 -17.47 40.95
CA VAL A 470 10.95 -17.59 41.57
C VAL A 470 10.98 -17.76 43.07
N ASN A 471 11.98 -18.50 43.59
CA ASN A 471 12.04 -18.86 45.03
C ASN A 471 13.20 -18.17 45.75
N GLY A 472 14.20 -17.69 45.01
CA GLY A 472 15.41 -17.09 45.57
C GLY A 472 16.54 -18.11 45.83
N ASP A 473 17.78 -17.59 45.95
CA ASP A 473 18.97 -18.31 46.34
C ASP A 473 19.81 -17.56 47.41
N GLY A 474 19.24 -16.55 48.02
CA GLY A 474 19.91 -15.66 48.99
C GLY A 474 20.62 -14.46 48.34
N ARG A 475 20.93 -14.51 47.04
CA ARG A 475 21.49 -13.42 46.24
C ARG A 475 20.42 -12.77 45.36
N THR A 476 19.66 -13.60 44.67
CA THR A 476 18.48 -13.21 43.90
C THR A 476 17.26 -13.52 44.77
N LEU A 477 16.42 -12.53 44.98
CA LEU A 477 15.19 -12.68 45.76
C LEU A 477 13.98 -12.33 44.90
N PRO A 478 12.82 -12.99 45.05
CA PRO A 478 11.61 -12.63 44.35
C PRO A 478 11.19 -11.17 44.57
N ALA A 479 11.51 -10.59 45.74
CA ALA A 479 11.26 -9.19 46.06
C ALA A 479 12.03 -8.18 45.21
N HIS A 480 13.10 -8.60 44.52
CA HIS A 480 13.84 -7.76 43.59
C HIS A 480 13.05 -7.45 42.30
N PHE A 481 12.04 -8.26 41.96
CA PHE A 481 11.29 -8.19 40.68
C PHE A 481 9.89 -7.62 40.89
N ASP A 482 9.43 -6.84 39.91
CA ASP A 482 8.04 -6.41 39.86
C ASP A 482 7.11 -7.63 39.92
N PRO A 483 6.13 -7.69 40.85
CA PRO A 483 5.22 -8.84 40.94
C PRO A 483 4.43 -9.13 39.69
N LYS A 484 4.11 -8.11 38.86
CA LYS A 484 3.41 -8.27 37.59
C LYS A 484 4.32 -8.93 36.56
N VAL A 485 5.58 -8.46 36.46
CA VAL A 485 6.60 -8.99 35.55
C VAL A 485 6.99 -10.42 35.96
N LEU A 486 7.21 -10.68 37.25
CA LEU A 486 7.53 -12.03 37.75
C LEU A 486 6.39 -13.02 37.49
N ARG A 487 5.14 -12.59 37.62
CA ARG A 487 3.97 -13.42 37.31
C ARG A 487 3.96 -13.77 35.82
N MET A 488 4.34 -12.84 34.95
CA MET A 488 4.39 -13.07 33.52
C MET A 488 5.54 -14.02 33.17
N PHE A 489 6.72 -13.86 33.79
CA PHE A 489 7.83 -14.81 33.65
C PHE A 489 7.41 -16.24 34.04
N LYS A 490 6.73 -16.41 35.20
CA LYS A 490 6.18 -17.71 35.62
C LYS A 490 5.25 -18.33 34.58
N LYS A 491 4.48 -17.54 33.87
CA LYS A 491 3.59 -18.01 32.80
C LYS A 491 4.32 -18.39 31.52
N LEU A 492 5.38 -17.65 31.20
CA LEU A 492 6.06 -17.71 29.89
C LEU A 492 7.44 -18.41 29.93
N HIS A 493 7.86 -18.93 31.09
CA HIS A 493 9.23 -19.44 31.28
C HIS A 493 9.66 -20.51 30.24
N ARG A 494 8.73 -21.32 29.71
CA ARG A 494 9.05 -22.30 28.65
C ARG A 494 9.44 -21.61 27.33
N ARG A 495 8.80 -20.49 27.00
CA ARG A 495 9.19 -19.68 25.84
C ARG A 495 10.56 -19.04 26.01
N PHE A 496 10.97 -18.71 27.25
CA PHE A 496 12.35 -18.28 27.54
C PHE A 496 13.36 -19.39 27.22
N GLU A 497 13.08 -20.63 27.61
CA GLU A 497 13.90 -21.80 27.29
C GLU A 497 14.02 -21.98 25.76
N GLU A 498 12.91 -21.94 25.04
CA GLU A 498 12.88 -22.04 23.57
C GLU A 498 13.73 -20.95 22.89
N ILE A 499 13.64 -19.69 23.35
CA ILE A 499 14.46 -18.57 22.85
C ILE A 499 15.93 -18.85 23.08
N TYR A 500 16.29 -19.30 24.29
CA TYR A 500 17.68 -19.62 24.61
C TYR A 500 18.24 -20.71 23.71
N GLU A 501 17.57 -21.84 23.58
CA GLU A 501 18.00 -22.98 22.77
C GLU A 501 18.12 -22.65 21.28
N LYS A 502 17.14 -21.93 20.74
CA LYS A 502 17.14 -21.49 19.34
C LYS A 502 18.35 -20.61 19.01
N ARG A 503 18.67 -19.64 19.89
CA ARG A 503 19.81 -18.73 19.68
C ARG A 503 21.15 -19.41 19.92
N TYR A 504 21.21 -20.37 20.84
CA TYR A 504 22.39 -21.17 21.08
C TYR A 504 22.75 -22.05 19.87
N GLN A 505 21.77 -22.68 19.24
CA GLN A 505 21.98 -23.48 18.03
C GLN A 505 22.47 -22.61 16.86
N GLN A 506 21.96 -21.42 16.68
CA GLN A 506 22.43 -20.49 15.65
C GLN A 506 23.91 -20.11 15.85
N GLN A 507 24.36 -19.92 17.07
CA GLN A 507 25.75 -19.59 17.39
C GLN A 507 26.68 -20.76 17.02
N SER A 508 26.33 -22.01 17.36
CA SER A 508 27.16 -23.19 17.06
C SER A 508 27.35 -23.42 15.57
N VAL A 509 26.36 -23.11 14.74
CA VAL A 509 26.46 -23.19 13.27
C VAL A 509 27.38 -22.10 12.70
N PHE A 510 27.33 -20.88 13.21
CA PHE A 510 28.21 -19.78 12.77
C PHE A 510 29.68 -20.03 13.16
N GLU A 511 29.93 -20.51 14.38
CA GLU A 511 31.30 -20.84 14.85
C GLU A 511 31.90 -21.99 14.06
N HIS A 512 31.14 -23.04 13.76
CA HIS A 512 31.59 -24.12 12.88
C HIS A 512 31.84 -23.66 11.44
N GLY A 513 30.99 -22.80 10.88
CA GLY A 513 31.20 -22.23 9.55
C GLY A 513 32.43 -21.32 9.47
N ALA A 514 32.66 -20.50 10.50
CA ALA A 514 33.84 -19.64 10.59
C ALA A 514 35.15 -20.42 10.79
N LEU A 515 35.12 -21.55 11.51
CA LEU A 515 36.26 -22.46 11.66
C LEU A 515 36.60 -23.15 10.34
N ILE A 516 35.61 -23.59 9.58
CA ILE A 516 35.80 -24.19 8.25
C ILE A 516 36.34 -23.13 7.26
N GLY A 517 35.81 -21.90 7.27
CA GLY A 517 36.32 -20.81 6.44
C GLY A 517 37.78 -20.44 6.74
N ARG A 518 38.14 -20.32 8.02
CA ARG A 518 39.54 -20.08 8.44
C ARG A 518 40.49 -21.25 8.13
N GLY A 519 39.99 -22.46 8.14
CA GLY A 519 40.74 -23.65 7.71
C GLY A 519 41.08 -23.61 6.22
N LEU A 520 40.09 -23.28 5.38
CA LEU A 520 40.26 -23.14 3.93
C LEU A 520 41.17 -21.97 3.52
N GLU A 521 41.10 -20.82 4.22
CA GLU A 521 42.04 -19.70 3.98
C GLU A 521 43.48 -20.02 4.41
N LYS A 522 43.66 -20.75 5.51
CA LYS A 522 44.99 -21.21 5.95
C LYS A 522 45.61 -22.21 4.97
N ASP A 523 44.82 -23.14 4.46
CA ASP A 523 45.26 -24.10 3.46
C ASP A 523 45.55 -23.44 2.10
N ALA A 524 44.77 -22.41 1.69
CA ALA A 524 45.04 -21.63 0.48
C ALA A 524 46.36 -20.83 0.60
N ARG A 525 46.57 -20.14 1.74
CA ARG A 525 47.84 -19.41 1.99
C ARG A 525 49.05 -20.33 2.11
N MET A 526 48.90 -21.53 2.71
CA MET A 526 49.99 -22.50 2.75
C MET A 526 50.32 -23.02 1.36
N ARG A 527 49.36 -23.26 0.49
CA ARG A 527 49.62 -23.65 -0.90
C ARG A 527 50.30 -22.55 -1.71
N GLU A 528 49.92 -21.29 -1.52
CA GLU A 528 50.61 -20.14 -2.15
C GLU A 528 52.05 -20.01 -1.67
N LEU A 529 52.32 -20.14 -0.37
CA LEU A 529 53.68 -20.12 0.20
C LEU A 529 54.53 -21.29 -0.29
N THR A 530 53.96 -22.49 -0.41
CA THR A 530 54.67 -23.68 -0.94
C THR A 530 55.04 -23.50 -2.43
N ASN A 531 54.12 -22.90 -3.20
CA ASN A 531 54.38 -22.58 -4.62
C ASN A 531 55.44 -21.45 -4.82
N MET A 532 55.50 -20.46 -3.91
CA MET A 532 56.49 -19.41 -3.94
C MET A 532 57.90 -19.91 -3.50
N LEU A 533 58.00 -20.95 -2.67
CA LEU A 533 59.26 -21.55 -2.24
C LEU A 533 59.82 -22.62 -3.20
N SER A 534 59.01 -23.03 -4.20
CA SER A 534 59.38 -24.02 -5.22
C SER A 534 59.72 -23.38 -6.57
N GLN A 535 59.74 -22.06 -6.67
CA GLN A 535 60.33 -21.26 -7.75
C GLN A 535 61.64 -20.59 -7.27
#